data_23d13c1dd0473ae46d46812eceee9650
#
_entry.id   23d13c1dd0473ae46d46812eceee9650
#
_cell.length_a   1.000
_cell.length_b   1.000
_cell.length_c   1.000
_cell.angle_alpha   90.00
_cell.angle_beta   90.00
_cell.angle_gamma   90.00
#
_symmetry.space_group_name_H-M   'P 1'
#
loop_
_entity.id
_entity.type
_entity.pdbx_description
1 polymer ?
#
loop_
_entity_poly.entity_id
_entity_poly.type
_entity_poly.pdbx_seq_one_letter_code
_entity_poly.pdbx_strand_id
1 'polypeptide(L)'
;MNMQQNNISENNFEQCIKCTVCTVYCPVIPVNPEYPGPKQAGPDEERLRLKRGEYFDEALKYCLNCKRCEVACPSNVKIGDIIQLARIKYSKKKPALRDIMLANTDFVGTMASAFAPIVNTTLSLKPVKMVMDGVLKIDHHRVFPKYSSQTFESWFTKNAMGSQDNY
;
A
#
# COMPACT_ATOMS: atom_id res chain seq x y z
N MET A 1 1.79 17.35 -13.74
CA MET A 1 0.81 16.25 -13.64
C MET A 1 -0.34 16.75 -12.76
N ASN A 2 -1.46 17.16 -13.37
CA ASN A 2 -2.64 17.59 -12.65
C ASN A 2 -3.25 16.36 -11.95
N MET A 3 -3.01 16.23 -10.65
CA MET A 3 -3.83 15.35 -9.85
C MET A 3 -5.24 15.93 -9.84
N GLN A 4 -6.14 15.33 -10.60
CA GLN A 4 -7.56 15.59 -10.49
C GLN A 4 -7.92 15.44 -9.01
N GLN A 5 -8.39 16.51 -8.42
CA GLN A 5 -9.04 16.50 -7.11
C GLN A 5 -10.30 15.65 -7.25
N ASN A 6 -10.13 14.33 -7.12
CA ASN A 6 -11.26 13.43 -6.98
C ASN A 6 -11.98 13.86 -5.71
N ASN A 7 -13.14 14.45 -5.90
CA ASN A 7 -14.01 14.88 -4.83
C ASN A 7 -14.32 13.68 -3.94
N ILE A 8 -13.92 13.74 -2.68
CA ILE A 8 -14.26 12.74 -1.65
C ILE A 8 -15.78 12.55 -1.54
N SER A 9 -16.57 13.54 -1.99
CA SER A 9 -18.03 13.46 -2.09
C SER A 9 -18.53 12.32 -3.00
N GLU A 10 -17.71 11.79 -3.91
CA GLU A 10 -18.07 10.64 -4.75
C GLU A 10 -17.99 9.29 -4.02
N ASN A 11 -17.40 9.24 -2.82
CA ASN A 11 -17.16 8.00 -2.09
C ASN A 11 -18.35 7.50 -1.26
N ASN A 12 -19.52 8.06 -1.45
CA ASN A 12 -20.79 7.60 -0.83
C ASN A 12 -20.75 7.36 0.69
N PHE A 13 -19.85 8.04 1.44
CA PHE A 13 -19.73 7.82 2.88
C PHE A 13 -21.04 8.16 3.63
N GLU A 14 -21.87 9.06 3.09
CA GLU A 14 -23.18 9.41 3.65
C GLU A 14 -24.18 8.25 3.58
N GLN A 15 -24.00 7.30 2.68
CA GLN A 15 -24.83 6.09 2.59
C GLN A 15 -24.58 5.10 3.73
N CYS A 16 -23.58 5.37 4.59
CA CYS A 16 -23.29 4.52 5.73
C CYS A 16 -24.42 4.53 6.76
N ILE A 17 -25.14 3.40 6.86
CA ILE A 17 -26.23 3.19 7.82
C ILE A 17 -25.75 2.83 9.23
N LYS A 18 -24.45 2.87 9.48
CA LYS A 18 -23.79 2.59 10.78
C LYS A 18 -24.06 1.19 11.37
N CYS A 19 -24.34 0.20 10.55
CA CYS A 19 -24.67 -1.18 10.94
C CYS A 19 -23.51 -1.98 11.56
N THR A 20 -22.27 -1.49 11.49
CA THR A 20 -21.04 -2.12 12.02
C THR A 20 -20.60 -3.44 11.38
N VAL A 21 -21.28 -3.97 10.40
CA VAL A 21 -20.92 -5.22 9.70
C VAL A 21 -19.46 -5.19 9.24
N CYS A 22 -19.00 -4.09 8.66
CA CYS A 22 -17.61 -3.93 8.20
C CYS A 22 -16.57 -4.10 9.33
N THR A 23 -16.94 -3.82 10.58
CA THR A 23 -16.10 -3.99 11.77
C THR A 23 -15.86 -5.48 12.08
N VAL A 24 -16.91 -6.30 11.94
CA VAL A 24 -16.82 -7.76 12.16
C VAL A 24 -15.92 -8.43 11.11
N TYR A 25 -15.97 -7.98 9.86
CA TYR A 25 -15.17 -8.54 8.78
C TYR A 25 -13.72 -8.01 8.72
N CYS A 26 -13.36 -7.07 9.58
CA CYS A 26 -12.01 -6.48 9.57
C CYS A 26 -10.98 -7.41 10.22
N PRO A 27 -9.93 -7.85 9.49
CA PRO A 27 -8.92 -8.74 10.06
C PRO A 27 -7.96 -8.04 11.03
N VAL A 28 -7.96 -6.70 11.08
CA VAL A 28 -7.06 -5.93 11.94
C VAL A 28 -7.59 -5.82 13.36
N ILE A 29 -8.90 -5.67 13.53
CA ILE A 29 -9.53 -5.43 14.85
C ILE A 29 -9.19 -6.51 15.89
N PRO A 30 -9.24 -7.82 15.57
CA PRO A 30 -8.94 -8.85 16.55
C PRO A 30 -7.49 -8.86 17.03
N VAL A 31 -6.56 -8.29 16.24
CA VAL A 31 -5.12 -8.36 16.52
C VAL A 31 -4.51 -7.01 16.92
N ASN A 32 -5.23 -5.92 16.71
CA ASN A 32 -4.75 -4.58 17.05
C ASN A 32 -5.86 -3.74 17.71
N PRO A 33 -5.85 -3.60 19.05
CA PRO A 33 -6.85 -2.83 19.79
C PRO A 33 -6.78 -1.31 19.55
N GLU A 34 -5.65 -0.80 19.02
CA GLU A 34 -5.52 0.63 18.69
C GLU A 34 -6.29 1.00 17.42
N TYR A 35 -6.72 0.01 16.63
CA TYR A 35 -7.47 0.29 15.41
C TYR A 35 -8.98 0.32 15.69
N PRO A 36 -9.65 1.48 15.57
CA PRO A 36 -11.05 1.64 15.93
C PRO A 36 -12.02 0.95 14.96
N GLY A 37 -11.50 0.45 13.86
CA GLY A 37 -12.26 -0.27 12.85
C GLY A 37 -12.68 0.56 11.64
N PRO A 38 -13.09 -0.12 10.55
CA PRO A 38 -13.35 0.51 9.25
C PRO A 38 -14.47 1.55 9.30
N LYS A 39 -15.53 1.30 10.09
CA LYS A 39 -16.67 2.24 10.21
C LYS A 39 -16.23 3.58 10.78
N GLN A 40 -15.46 3.55 11.87
CA GLN A 40 -14.99 4.76 12.51
C GLN A 40 -13.91 5.45 11.69
N ALA A 41 -12.86 4.72 11.30
CA ALA A 41 -11.74 5.26 10.51
C ALA A 41 -12.14 5.79 9.12
N GLY A 42 -13.20 5.24 8.53
CA GLY A 42 -13.75 5.67 7.24
C GLY A 42 -14.88 6.68 7.37
N PRO A 43 -16.15 6.23 7.24
CA PRO A 43 -17.30 7.13 7.11
C PRO A 43 -17.53 8.08 8.29
N ASP A 44 -17.33 7.63 9.54
CA ASP A 44 -17.59 8.47 10.70
C ASP A 44 -16.57 9.59 10.82
N GLU A 45 -15.28 9.27 10.65
CA GLU A 45 -14.23 10.27 10.68
C GLU A 45 -14.23 11.18 9.46
N GLU A 46 -14.69 10.70 8.29
CA GLU A 46 -14.79 11.55 7.10
C GLU A 46 -15.76 12.70 7.33
N ARG A 47 -16.88 12.48 8.01
CA ARG A 47 -17.78 13.54 8.45
C ARG A 47 -17.10 14.59 9.32
N LEU A 48 -16.20 14.14 10.20
CA LEU A 48 -15.42 15.03 11.05
C LEU A 48 -14.35 15.80 10.28
N ARG A 49 -13.67 15.12 9.35
CA ARG A 49 -12.64 15.73 8.49
C ARG A 49 -13.23 16.84 7.63
N LEU A 50 -14.37 16.59 7.02
CA LEU A 50 -15.07 17.60 6.20
C LEU A 50 -15.54 18.79 7.04
N LYS A 51 -16.01 18.54 8.28
CA LYS A 51 -16.51 19.59 9.17
C LYS A 51 -15.38 20.45 9.75
N ARG A 52 -14.23 19.84 10.08
CA ARG A 52 -13.12 20.50 10.78
C ARG A 52 -11.96 20.91 9.85
N GLY A 53 -11.96 20.49 8.60
CA GLY A 53 -10.93 20.80 7.61
C GLY A 53 -9.64 20.02 7.71
N GLU A 54 -9.17 19.71 8.93
CA GLU A 54 -7.89 19.04 9.17
C GLU A 54 -7.98 18.05 10.34
N TYR A 55 -8.53 16.89 10.10
CA TYR A 55 -8.51 15.83 11.09
C TYR A 55 -7.76 14.62 10.57
N PHE A 56 -6.66 14.26 11.22
CA PHE A 56 -5.88 13.07 10.92
C PHE A 56 -5.79 12.19 12.16
N ASP A 57 -6.24 10.96 12.03
CA ASP A 57 -6.10 9.92 13.04
C ASP A 57 -4.91 9.02 12.67
N GLU A 58 -3.95 8.91 13.58
CA GLU A 58 -2.80 8.00 13.44
C GLU A 58 -3.24 6.54 13.28
N ALA A 59 -4.41 6.16 13.75
CA ALA A 59 -4.96 4.82 13.62
C ALA A 59 -5.26 4.42 12.17
N LEU A 60 -5.41 5.39 11.25
CA LEU A 60 -5.59 5.11 9.82
C LEU A 60 -4.44 4.27 9.23
N LYS A 61 -3.23 4.37 9.78
CA LYS A 61 -2.05 3.60 9.34
C LYS A 61 -2.23 2.09 9.47
N TYR A 62 -3.09 1.63 10.36
CA TYR A 62 -3.34 0.20 10.59
C TYR A 62 -4.25 -0.43 9.54
N CYS A 63 -4.94 0.36 8.73
CA CYS A 63 -5.76 -0.16 7.64
C CYS A 63 -4.89 -0.81 6.55
N LEU A 64 -5.12 -2.10 6.30
CA LEU A 64 -4.40 -2.89 5.28
C LEU A 64 -4.92 -2.67 3.85
N ASN A 65 -5.98 -1.88 3.67
CA ASN A 65 -6.67 -1.69 2.38
C ASN A 65 -7.10 -3.02 1.70
N CYS A 66 -7.44 -4.03 2.48
CA CYS A 66 -7.81 -5.36 1.97
C CYS A 66 -9.22 -5.46 1.37
N LYS A 67 -10.00 -4.38 1.41
CA LYS A 67 -11.35 -4.24 0.83
C LYS A 67 -12.45 -5.13 1.42
N ARG A 68 -12.17 -5.99 2.40
CA ARG A 68 -13.20 -6.86 3.01
C ARG A 68 -14.40 -6.07 3.58
N CYS A 69 -14.14 -4.90 4.16
CA CYS A 69 -15.18 -4.01 4.68
C CYS A 69 -16.11 -3.46 3.59
N GLU A 70 -15.61 -3.26 2.37
CA GLU A 70 -16.41 -2.81 1.23
C GLU A 70 -17.28 -3.94 0.68
N VAL A 71 -16.70 -5.13 0.53
CA VAL A 71 -17.44 -6.32 0.07
C VAL A 71 -18.58 -6.69 1.02
N ALA A 72 -18.34 -6.54 2.35
CA ALA A 72 -19.34 -6.84 3.36
C ALA A 72 -20.37 -5.69 3.59
N CYS A 73 -20.19 -4.53 2.96
CA CYS A 73 -21.03 -3.37 3.20
C CYS A 73 -22.37 -3.47 2.46
N PRO A 74 -23.52 -3.54 3.17
CA PRO A 74 -24.84 -3.62 2.51
C PRO A 74 -25.21 -2.35 1.72
N SER A 75 -24.60 -1.21 2.06
CA SER A 75 -24.79 0.08 1.37
C SER A 75 -23.68 0.40 0.35
N ASN A 76 -22.82 -0.57 0.03
CA ASN A 76 -21.72 -0.45 -0.95
C ASN A 76 -20.82 0.78 -0.74
N VAL A 77 -20.58 1.17 0.51
CA VAL A 77 -19.69 2.29 0.86
C VAL A 77 -18.24 1.88 0.61
N LYS A 78 -17.49 2.70 -0.10
CA LYS A 78 -16.07 2.47 -0.44
C LYS A 78 -15.14 2.85 0.74
N ILE A 79 -15.29 2.12 1.84
CA ILE A 79 -14.66 2.43 3.14
C ILE A 79 -13.13 2.46 3.04
N GLY A 80 -12.52 1.51 2.34
CA GLY A 80 -11.08 1.46 2.17
C GLY A 80 -10.55 2.64 1.37
N ASP A 81 -11.27 3.07 0.32
CA ASP A 81 -10.90 4.23 -0.48
C ASP A 81 -10.99 5.51 0.34
N ILE A 82 -12.05 5.68 1.15
CA ILE A 82 -12.18 6.80 2.08
C ILE A 82 -10.97 6.88 3.00
N ILE A 83 -10.57 5.75 3.61
CA ILE A 83 -9.42 5.70 4.52
C ILE A 83 -8.11 6.02 3.77
N GLN A 84 -7.91 5.48 2.56
CA GLN A 84 -6.68 5.76 1.80
C GLN A 84 -6.61 7.22 1.35
N LEU A 85 -7.70 7.79 0.86
CA LEU A 85 -7.76 9.21 0.50
C LEU A 85 -7.52 10.11 1.70
N ALA A 86 -8.08 9.77 2.87
CA ALA A 86 -7.82 10.49 4.10
C ALA A 86 -6.32 10.44 4.49
N ARG A 87 -5.67 9.29 4.37
CA ARG A 87 -4.22 9.15 4.60
C ARG A 87 -3.40 10.05 3.67
N ILE A 88 -3.76 10.12 2.40
CA ILE A 88 -3.05 10.95 1.41
C ILE A 88 -3.29 12.44 1.69
N LYS A 89 -4.53 12.83 1.90
CA LYS A 89 -4.93 14.23 2.02
C LYS A 89 -4.47 14.88 3.33
N TYR A 90 -4.59 14.17 4.44
CA TYR A 90 -4.38 14.75 5.78
C TYR A 90 -3.06 14.34 6.42
N SER A 91 -2.30 13.38 5.83
CA SER A 91 -0.99 13.02 6.37
C SER A 91 0.02 14.14 6.13
N LYS A 92 0.55 14.68 7.23
CA LYS A 92 1.63 15.68 7.21
C LYS A 92 3.03 15.05 7.26
N LYS A 93 3.12 13.73 7.40
CA LYS A 93 4.41 13.02 7.51
C LYS A 93 5.04 12.86 6.13
N LYS A 94 6.32 13.21 6.05
CA LYS A 94 7.11 12.86 4.86
C LYS A 94 7.27 11.34 4.79
N PRO A 95 7.23 10.74 3.60
CA PRO A 95 7.45 9.31 3.45
C PRO A 95 8.86 8.93 3.94
N ALA A 96 8.97 7.79 4.60
CA ALA A 96 10.27 7.25 4.99
C ALA A 96 11.07 6.83 3.74
N LEU A 97 12.40 6.79 3.85
CA LEU A 97 13.28 6.36 2.75
C LEU A 97 12.86 4.99 2.18
N ARG A 98 12.50 4.06 3.06
CA ARG A 98 11.94 2.75 2.68
C ARG A 98 10.71 2.88 1.79
N ASP A 99 9.79 3.76 2.15
CA ASP A 99 8.52 3.93 1.43
C ASP A 99 8.76 4.56 0.05
N ILE A 100 9.74 5.47 -0.06
CA ILE A 100 10.17 6.04 -1.35
C ILE A 100 10.78 4.97 -2.24
N MET A 101 11.64 4.10 -1.69
CA MET A 101 12.24 2.99 -2.45
C MET A 101 11.18 2.00 -2.92
N LEU A 102 10.21 1.65 -2.06
CA LEU A 102 9.10 0.76 -2.41
C LEU A 102 8.16 1.36 -3.45
N ALA A 103 7.97 2.69 -3.44
CA ALA A 103 7.17 3.38 -4.46
C ALA A 103 7.85 3.43 -5.83
N ASN A 104 9.19 3.32 -5.88
CA ASN A 104 9.98 3.37 -7.12
C ASN A 104 10.59 2.01 -7.46
N THR A 105 9.83 0.92 -7.29
CA THR A 105 10.29 -0.46 -7.51
C THR A 105 10.80 -0.70 -8.93
N ASP A 106 10.21 -0.09 -9.95
CA ASP A 106 10.64 -0.23 -11.35
C ASP A 106 12.05 0.32 -11.56
N PHE A 107 12.33 1.52 -11.03
CA PHE A 107 13.66 2.10 -11.10
C PHE A 107 14.69 1.27 -10.31
N VAL A 108 14.36 0.91 -9.08
CA VAL A 108 15.22 0.09 -8.21
C VAL A 108 15.46 -1.29 -8.85
N GLY A 109 14.42 -1.90 -9.40
CA GLY A 109 14.50 -3.20 -10.07
C GLY A 109 15.37 -3.16 -11.32
N THR A 110 15.22 -2.14 -12.17
CA THR A 110 16.04 -1.96 -13.38
C THR A 110 17.51 -1.79 -13.04
N MET A 111 17.83 -0.93 -12.08
CA MET A 111 19.20 -0.73 -11.60
C MET A 111 19.79 -2.01 -10.98
N ALA A 112 19.01 -2.71 -10.15
CA ALA A 112 19.43 -3.94 -9.52
C ALA A 112 19.63 -5.08 -10.54
N SER A 113 18.84 -5.14 -11.61
CA SER A 113 18.99 -6.12 -12.69
C SER A 113 20.24 -5.87 -13.52
N ALA A 114 20.59 -4.61 -13.79
CA ALA A 114 21.81 -4.26 -14.51
C ALA A 114 23.09 -4.76 -13.80
N PHE A 115 23.05 -4.76 -12.45
CA PHE A 115 24.17 -5.20 -11.60
C PHE A 115 23.82 -6.46 -10.78
N ALA A 116 22.96 -7.32 -11.29
CA ALA A 116 22.39 -8.45 -10.57
C ALA A 116 23.41 -9.35 -9.82
N PRO A 117 24.59 -9.74 -10.38
CA PRO A 117 25.54 -10.56 -9.67
C PRO A 117 26.09 -9.87 -8.40
N ILE A 118 26.40 -8.58 -8.49
CA ILE A 118 26.93 -7.79 -7.39
C ILE A 118 25.84 -7.58 -6.34
N VAL A 119 24.64 -7.18 -6.74
CA VAL A 119 23.51 -6.94 -5.84
C VAL A 119 23.11 -8.22 -5.10
N ASN A 120 23.03 -9.35 -5.78
CA ASN A 120 22.67 -10.63 -5.17
C ASN A 120 23.73 -11.07 -4.13
N THR A 121 24.99 -10.85 -4.42
CA THR A 121 26.08 -11.17 -3.49
C THR A 121 26.02 -10.25 -2.27
N THR A 122 25.89 -8.94 -2.47
CA THR A 122 25.83 -7.98 -1.36
C THR A 122 24.60 -8.18 -0.47
N LEU A 123 23.43 -8.45 -1.03
CA LEU A 123 22.19 -8.71 -0.27
C LEU A 123 22.23 -10.03 0.51
N SER A 124 23.12 -10.96 0.17
CA SER A 124 23.30 -12.19 0.93
C SER A 124 24.22 -12.03 2.16
N LEU A 125 25.01 -10.96 2.22
CA LEU A 125 25.95 -10.71 3.29
C LEU A 125 25.26 -10.28 4.58
N LYS A 126 25.57 -10.94 5.70
CA LYS A 126 25.02 -10.61 7.03
C LYS A 126 25.21 -9.14 7.44
N PRO A 127 26.41 -8.51 7.29
CA PRO A 127 26.60 -7.12 7.69
C PRO A 127 25.71 -6.14 6.88
N VAL A 128 25.48 -6.40 5.59
CA VAL A 128 24.59 -5.58 4.76
C VAL A 128 23.15 -5.66 5.26
N LYS A 129 22.69 -6.86 5.60
CA LYS A 129 21.35 -7.07 6.18
C LYS A 129 21.17 -6.36 7.52
N MET A 130 22.20 -6.34 8.37
CA MET A 130 22.14 -5.62 9.65
C MET A 130 22.08 -4.10 9.45
N VAL A 131 22.80 -3.56 8.49
CA VAL A 131 22.71 -2.12 8.13
C VAL A 131 21.30 -1.80 7.56
N MET A 132 20.75 -2.67 6.72
CA MET A 132 19.40 -2.50 6.20
C MET A 132 18.34 -2.55 7.31
N ASP A 133 18.50 -3.40 8.31
CA ASP A 133 17.62 -3.45 9.48
C ASP A 133 17.68 -2.13 10.26
N GLY A 134 18.86 -1.62 10.55
CA GLY A 134 19.04 -0.35 11.27
C GLY A 134 18.48 0.86 10.52
N VAL A 135 18.75 0.98 9.22
CA VAL A 135 18.42 2.17 8.41
C VAL A 135 17.02 2.09 7.80
N LEU A 136 16.67 0.96 7.17
CA LEU A 136 15.42 0.80 6.43
C LEU A 136 14.34 0.10 7.25
N LYS A 137 14.64 -0.37 8.45
CA LYS A 137 13.71 -1.17 9.28
C LYS A 137 13.20 -2.42 8.56
N ILE A 138 14.10 -3.07 7.82
CA ILE A 138 13.84 -4.33 7.13
C ILE A 138 14.56 -5.42 7.90
N ASP A 139 13.82 -6.38 8.46
CA ASP A 139 14.33 -7.47 9.27
C ASP A 139 15.50 -8.19 8.56
N HIS A 140 16.63 -8.35 9.26
CA HIS A 140 17.85 -8.97 8.76
C HIS A 140 17.71 -10.49 8.47
N HIS A 141 16.68 -11.16 9.03
CA HIS A 141 16.37 -12.55 8.72
C HIS A 141 15.65 -12.70 7.36
N ARG A 142 15.16 -11.62 6.79
CA ARG A 142 14.44 -11.67 5.52
C ARG A 142 15.31 -12.23 4.40
N VAL A 143 14.75 -13.19 3.66
CA VAL A 143 15.35 -13.70 2.42
C VAL A 143 14.87 -12.85 1.26
N PHE A 144 15.79 -12.22 0.55
CA PHE A 144 15.48 -11.46 -0.66
C PHE A 144 15.47 -12.38 -1.88
N PRO A 145 14.51 -12.21 -2.80
CA PRO A 145 14.55 -12.88 -4.08
C PRO A 145 15.80 -12.43 -4.86
N LYS A 146 16.35 -13.35 -5.65
CA LYS A 146 17.49 -13.02 -6.50
C LYS A 146 17.06 -12.19 -7.70
N TYR A 147 17.75 -11.10 -7.96
CA TYR A 147 17.56 -10.33 -9.17
C TYR A 147 18.10 -11.09 -10.38
N SER A 148 17.31 -11.10 -11.46
CA SER A 148 17.76 -11.59 -12.77
C SER A 148 18.57 -10.52 -13.49
N SER A 149 19.54 -10.88 -14.26
CA SER A 149 20.27 -9.99 -15.17
C SER A 149 19.44 -9.53 -16.37
N GLN A 150 18.29 -10.14 -16.59
CA GLN A 150 17.34 -9.79 -17.65
C GLN A 150 16.02 -9.35 -17.04
N THR A 151 15.51 -8.19 -17.50
CA THR A 151 14.17 -7.71 -17.10
C THR A 151 13.08 -8.57 -17.75
N PHE A 152 11.91 -8.64 -17.09
CA PHE A 152 10.76 -9.36 -17.63
C PHE A 152 10.35 -8.84 -19.01
N GLU A 153 10.35 -7.53 -19.22
CA GLU A 153 10.02 -6.93 -20.52
C GLU A 153 10.96 -7.40 -21.62
N SER A 154 12.27 -7.38 -21.36
CA SER A 154 13.27 -7.85 -22.31
C SER A 154 13.13 -9.35 -22.60
N TRP A 155 12.85 -10.15 -21.57
CA TRP A 155 12.58 -11.58 -21.72
C TRP A 155 11.28 -11.82 -22.51
N PHE A 156 10.22 -11.11 -22.18
CA PHE A 156 8.91 -11.23 -22.83
C PHE A 156 8.99 -10.85 -24.32
N THR A 157 9.60 -9.72 -24.65
CA THR A 157 9.79 -9.27 -26.03
C THR A 157 10.54 -10.31 -26.88
N LYS A 158 11.56 -10.95 -26.31
CA LYS A 158 12.34 -11.97 -27.03
C LYS A 158 11.60 -13.30 -27.21
N ASN A 159 10.77 -13.69 -26.24
CA ASN A 159 10.16 -15.04 -26.22
C ASN A 159 8.70 -15.04 -26.67
N ALA A 160 7.92 -13.98 -26.40
CA ALA A 160 6.50 -13.94 -26.74
C ALA A 160 6.25 -13.51 -28.19
N MET A 161 7.09 -12.65 -28.78
CA MET A 161 6.98 -12.29 -30.19
C MET A 161 7.35 -13.44 -31.16
N GLY A 162 8.10 -14.44 -30.68
CA GLY A 162 8.40 -15.64 -31.48
C GLY A 162 7.30 -16.69 -31.48
N SER A 163 6.23 -16.52 -30.68
CA SER A 163 5.14 -17.52 -30.56
C SER A 163 3.88 -17.17 -31.34
N GLN A 164 3.84 -16.03 -32.05
CA GLN A 164 2.64 -15.64 -32.84
C GLN A 164 2.54 -16.30 -34.23
N ASP A 165 3.56 -17.04 -34.65
CA ASP A 165 3.57 -17.67 -36.01
C ASP A 165 2.99 -19.10 -36.00
N ASN A 166 2.35 -19.60 -34.93
CA ASN A 166 1.86 -20.97 -34.84
C ASN A 166 0.39 -21.09 -34.38
N TYR A 167 -0.49 -20.16 -34.76
CA TYR A 167 -1.95 -20.33 -34.64
C TYR A 167 -2.64 -19.96 -35.93
#